data_1bf6609df41616fb6bd3b5a2ab7c6e82
#
_entry.id   1bf6609df41616fb6bd3b5a2ab7c6e82
#
_cell.length_a   1.000
_cell.length_b   1.000
_cell.length_c   1.000
_cell.angle_alpha   90.00
_cell.angle_beta   90.00
_cell.angle_gamma   90.00
#
_symmetry.space_group_name_H-M   'P 1'
#
loop_
_entity.id
_entity.type
_entity.pdbx_description
1 polymer ?
#
loop_
_entity_poly.entity_id
_entity_poly.type
_entity_poly.pdbx_seq_one_letter_code
_entity_poly.pdbx_strand_id
1 'polypeptide(L)'
;MRRLRVVDEAFRSLPDRFLGTDPGFDATYLITLCDLGHTWEVRCTSRAARVRKGGTRRRPDVTLATDSDTWMRLRCGEFSGVEAFQRRLLSVHGNLDYAIAFEGMFRLVGGRPPLLQIHDIPVGRHRISTLTMGHGPDVLLLHGLGGTRASLFETAAELSHTYRVHVPDLPGFGSSCKPAIGGYAGWFAEIMLGLMDQLEIERSHVVGNSMGGRVAIELGLTAPERIRSLGLLCPAVAWLKRGLHPIVRLLRPEFGLLPHAIRRSMVASQFWRMFHDRDLMDPAVADLVVDEFQRIYHTAGARYALLASARNIYLEPPFGRRGFYRRLADLEPPALFVWGSHDCLVPAAFSSHVRKWLPHAEQVTIEECGHVPQVERPEETNALLAEFFKRVESSDASSAPAWTRRVDAA
;
A
#
# COMPACT_ATOMS: atom_id res chain seq x y z
N MET A 1 16.41 37.28 3.28
CA MET A 1 16.71 37.19 4.73
C MET A 1 15.49 36.83 5.57
N ARG A 2 14.34 37.53 5.47
CA ARG A 2 13.14 37.26 6.31
C ARG A 2 12.60 35.82 6.14
N ARG A 3 12.48 35.32 4.90
CA ARG A 3 11.96 33.96 4.60
C ARG A 3 12.86 32.85 5.19
N LEU A 4 14.18 32.99 5.05
CA LEU A 4 15.15 32.03 5.61
C LEU A 4 15.06 31.97 7.14
N ARG A 5 14.85 33.11 7.82
CA ARG A 5 14.68 33.13 9.29
C ARG A 5 13.44 32.37 9.74
N VAL A 6 12.31 32.52 9.04
CA VAL A 6 11.06 31.81 9.32
C VAL A 6 11.25 30.30 9.14
N VAL A 7 11.93 29.89 8.06
CA VAL A 7 12.24 28.50 7.78
C VAL A 7 13.20 27.90 8.82
N ASP A 8 14.26 28.62 9.20
CA ASP A 8 15.19 28.18 10.25
C ASP A 8 14.46 27.96 11.58
N GLU A 9 13.53 28.82 11.94
CA GLU A 9 12.70 28.66 13.14
C GLU A 9 11.77 27.45 13.02
N ALA A 10 11.22 27.23 11.83
CA ALA A 10 10.42 26.07 11.50
C ALA A 10 11.16 24.75 11.73
N PHE A 11 12.42 24.66 11.29
CA PHE A 11 13.25 23.47 11.53
C PHE A 11 13.64 23.34 13.02
N ARG A 12 13.99 24.43 13.69
CA ARG A 12 14.33 24.42 15.13
C ARG A 12 13.18 23.95 16.02
N SER A 13 11.93 24.15 15.60
CA SER A 13 10.75 23.71 16.35
C SER A 13 10.40 22.22 16.14
N LEU A 14 11.07 21.49 15.25
CA LEU A 14 10.77 20.06 15.02
C LEU A 14 10.96 19.20 16.27
N PRO A 15 12.05 19.35 17.08
CA PRO A 15 12.22 18.54 18.29
C PRO A 15 11.05 18.65 19.28
N ASP A 16 10.47 19.83 19.42
CA ASP A 16 9.36 20.10 20.35
C ASP A 16 8.02 19.49 19.87
N ARG A 17 7.95 19.17 18.59
CA ARG A 17 6.77 18.58 17.94
C ARG A 17 6.90 17.09 17.72
N PHE A 18 8.04 16.51 18.09
CA PHE A 18 8.33 15.09 17.88
C PHE A 18 7.46 14.21 18.78
N LEU A 19 6.84 13.18 18.16
CA LEU A 19 5.92 12.24 18.84
C LEU A 19 6.62 10.99 19.37
N GLY A 20 7.89 10.77 18.98
CA GLY A 20 8.57 9.49 19.18
C GLY A 20 8.32 8.52 18.02
N THR A 21 9.01 7.40 18.07
CA THR A 21 8.89 6.30 17.09
C THR A 21 9.09 4.97 17.78
N ASP A 22 8.98 3.87 17.05
CA ASP A 22 9.17 2.53 17.55
C ASP A 22 10.56 2.32 18.19
N PRO A 23 10.69 1.42 19.19
CA PRO A 23 11.96 1.09 19.80
C PRO A 23 12.99 0.62 18.75
N GLY A 24 14.19 1.21 18.81
CA GLY A 24 15.30 0.89 17.89
C GLY A 24 15.32 1.70 16.60
N PHE A 25 14.36 2.58 16.37
CA PHE A 25 14.39 3.50 15.23
C PHE A 25 15.58 4.48 15.36
N ASP A 26 16.36 4.62 14.31
CA ASP A 26 17.44 5.61 14.18
C ASP A 26 17.64 5.92 12.70
N ALA A 27 17.21 7.09 12.25
CA ALA A 27 17.30 7.52 10.87
C ALA A 27 17.79 8.97 10.76
N THR A 28 18.59 9.22 9.72
CA THR A 28 19.10 10.54 9.38
C THR A 28 18.50 11.01 8.06
N TYR A 29 17.79 12.12 8.13
CA TYR A 29 17.16 12.80 7.02
C TYR A 29 17.99 14.02 6.61
N LEU A 30 18.20 14.17 5.32
CA LEU A 30 18.79 15.37 4.74
C LEU A 30 17.70 16.11 3.96
N ILE A 31 17.29 17.27 4.45
CA ILE A 31 16.20 18.04 3.84
C ILE A 31 16.77 19.29 3.19
N THR A 32 16.62 19.38 1.87
CA THR A 32 17.12 20.51 1.05
C THR A 32 15.96 21.35 0.57
N LEU A 33 16.02 22.66 0.84
CA LEU A 33 15.12 23.65 0.25
C LEU A 33 15.80 24.31 -0.95
N CYS A 34 15.35 23.88 -2.13
CA CYS A 34 16.04 24.20 -3.40
C CYS A 34 16.02 25.71 -3.72
N ASP A 35 14.92 26.39 -3.41
CA ASP A 35 14.74 27.82 -3.64
C ASP A 35 15.61 28.69 -2.73
N LEU A 36 16.04 28.17 -1.59
CA LEU A 36 16.90 28.87 -0.64
C LEU A 36 18.37 28.43 -0.72
N GLY A 37 18.65 27.31 -1.39
CA GLY A 37 20.00 26.71 -1.45
C GLY A 37 20.51 26.26 -0.07
N HIS A 38 19.62 25.89 0.84
CA HIS A 38 19.97 25.49 2.20
C HIS A 38 19.48 24.09 2.53
N THR A 39 20.23 23.42 3.41
CA THR A 39 19.99 22.03 3.81
C THR A 39 19.97 21.93 5.33
N TRP A 40 19.13 21.04 5.85
CA TRP A 40 19.06 20.67 7.27
C TRP A 40 19.20 19.16 7.42
N GLU A 41 20.01 18.75 8.38
CA GLU A 41 20.04 17.37 8.87
C GLU A 41 19.04 17.25 10.01
N VAL A 42 18.13 16.27 9.90
CA VAL A 42 17.21 15.90 10.97
C VAL A 42 17.49 14.44 11.31
N ARG A 43 17.98 14.17 12.52
CA ARG A 43 18.15 12.81 13.03
C ARG A 43 17.05 12.48 14.02
N CYS A 44 16.30 11.44 13.70
CA CYS A 44 15.22 10.91 14.53
C CYS A 44 15.64 9.57 15.13
N THR A 45 15.50 9.45 16.45
CA THR A 45 15.65 8.20 17.18
C THR A 45 14.31 7.85 17.81
N SER A 46 14.18 6.71 18.47
CA SER A 46 12.91 6.34 19.12
C SER A 46 12.36 7.39 20.12
N ARG A 47 13.24 8.24 20.68
CA ARG A 47 12.86 9.17 21.78
C ARG A 47 13.07 10.66 21.47
N ALA A 48 13.82 10.98 20.43
CA ALA A 48 14.20 12.37 20.18
C ALA A 48 14.48 12.65 18.70
N ALA A 49 14.12 13.85 18.27
CA ALA A 49 14.59 14.42 17.02
C ALA A 49 15.66 15.48 17.29
N ARG A 50 16.69 15.55 16.48
CA ARG A 50 17.75 16.58 16.54
C ARG A 50 17.88 17.22 15.18
N VAL A 51 17.99 18.54 15.15
CA VAL A 51 18.09 19.33 13.91
C VAL A 51 19.40 20.09 13.89
N ARG A 52 20.06 20.06 12.73
CA ARG A 52 21.27 20.84 12.48
C ARG A 52 21.20 21.44 11.08
N LYS A 53 21.52 22.71 10.93
CA LYS A 53 21.66 23.37 9.64
C LYS A 53 22.97 22.95 8.97
N GLY A 54 22.91 22.63 7.70
CA GLY A 54 24.04 22.15 6.88
C GLY A 54 23.94 20.67 6.55
N GLY A 55 24.87 20.20 5.74
CA GLY A 55 24.93 18.80 5.31
C GLY A 55 25.37 17.83 6.41
N THR A 56 25.16 16.55 6.19
CA THR A 56 25.56 15.47 7.08
C THR A 56 27.00 15.00 6.80
N ARG A 57 27.69 14.52 7.84
CA ARG A 57 29.00 13.84 7.71
C ARG A 57 28.87 12.35 7.36
N ARG A 58 27.69 11.76 7.58
CA ARG A 58 27.37 10.37 7.26
C ARG A 58 26.44 10.34 6.04
N ARG A 59 26.40 9.23 5.32
CA ARG A 59 25.40 9.02 4.29
C ARG A 59 24.01 9.08 4.94
N PRO A 60 23.09 9.95 4.50
CA PRO A 60 21.75 10.00 5.04
C PRO A 60 20.98 8.74 4.63
N ASP A 61 20.03 8.33 5.47
CA ASP A 61 19.09 7.25 5.14
C ASP A 61 18.06 7.72 4.11
N VAL A 62 17.69 9.01 4.19
CA VAL A 62 16.74 9.67 3.30
C VAL A 62 17.24 11.07 2.95
N THR A 63 17.10 11.41 1.68
CA THR A 63 17.21 12.80 1.20
C THR A 63 15.85 13.25 0.68
N LEU A 64 15.36 14.37 1.20
CA LEU A 64 14.15 15.05 0.77
C LEU A 64 14.54 16.39 0.14
N ALA A 65 14.03 16.69 -1.05
CA ALA A 65 14.23 18.00 -1.67
C ALA A 65 12.90 18.60 -2.11
N THR A 66 12.69 19.86 -1.73
CA THR A 66 11.45 20.61 -2.00
C THR A 66 11.76 22.12 -2.01
N ASP A 67 10.77 22.95 -2.22
CA ASP A 67 10.88 24.39 -2.01
C ASP A 67 10.37 24.79 -0.60
N SER A 68 10.68 26.02 -0.18
CA SER A 68 10.35 26.48 1.17
C SER A 68 8.85 26.70 1.38
N ASP A 69 8.09 26.98 0.33
CA ASP A 69 6.63 27.14 0.42
C ASP A 69 5.96 25.79 0.65
N THR A 70 6.29 24.80 -0.17
CA THR A 70 5.83 23.41 -0.04
C THR A 70 6.17 22.87 1.35
N TRP A 71 7.40 23.09 1.86
CA TRP A 71 7.79 22.69 3.21
C TRP A 71 6.89 23.29 4.29
N MET A 72 6.58 24.58 4.17
CA MET A 72 5.71 25.26 5.15
C MET A 72 4.27 24.75 5.11
N ARG A 73 3.75 24.45 3.92
CA ARG A 73 2.40 23.91 3.71
C ARG A 73 2.27 22.48 4.25
N LEU A 74 3.28 21.62 4.03
CA LEU A 74 3.36 20.29 4.64
C LEU A 74 3.29 20.36 6.17
N ARG A 75 4.04 21.25 6.79
CA ARG A 75 4.01 21.46 8.25
C ARG A 75 2.65 21.93 8.78
N CYS A 76 1.89 22.65 7.97
CA CYS A 76 0.54 23.09 8.31
C CYS A 76 -0.52 22.01 8.03
N GLY A 77 -0.16 20.91 7.36
CA GLY A 77 -1.07 19.84 6.97
C GLY A 77 -2.10 20.30 5.94
N GLU A 78 -1.68 21.13 4.98
CA GLU A 78 -2.52 21.48 3.83
C GLU A 78 -2.64 20.31 2.87
N PHE A 79 -1.61 19.50 2.79
CA PHE A 79 -1.53 18.21 2.09
C PHE A 79 -0.46 17.33 2.71
N SER A 80 -0.50 16.04 2.42
CA SER A 80 0.47 15.05 2.92
C SER A 80 1.77 15.06 2.11
N GLY A 81 2.83 14.47 2.68
CA GLY A 81 4.08 14.22 1.95
C GLY A 81 3.88 13.29 0.75
N VAL A 82 2.92 12.36 0.82
CA VAL A 82 2.53 11.48 -0.28
C VAL A 82 1.95 12.31 -1.43
N GLU A 83 0.99 13.20 -1.16
CA GLU A 83 0.44 14.11 -2.17
C GLU A 83 1.49 15.06 -2.75
N ALA A 84 2.40 15.59 -1.91
CA ALA A 84 3.48 16.44 -2.39
C ALA A 84 4.42 15.69 -3.36
N PHE A 85 4.72 14.43 -3.06
CA PHE A 85 5.52 13.57 -3.92
C PHE A 85 4.82 13.31 -5.26
N GLN A 86 3.55 12.96 -5.25
CA GLN A 86 2.73 12.74 -6.46
C GLN A 86 2.66 13.99 -7.35
N ARG A 87 2.49 15.16 -6.74
CA ARG A 87 2.46 16.46 -7.43
C ARG A 87 3.84 16.95 -7.88
N ARG A 88 4.90 16.13 -7.68
CA ARG A 88 6.30 16.48 -7.98
C ARG A 88 6.82 17.74 -7.27
N LEU A 89 6.19 18.07 -6.14
CA LEU A 89 6.60 19.17 -5.24
C LEU A 89 7.67 18.72 -4.24
N LEU A 90 7.80 17.41 -4.04
CA LEU A 90 8.76 16.78 -3.13
C LEU A 90 9.49 15.66 -3.88
N SER A 91 10.81 15.67 -3.88
CA SER A 91 11.62 14.54 -4.34
C SER A 91 12.18 13.76 -3.16
N VAL A 92 12.26 12.43 -3.32
CA VAL A 92 12.70 11.48 -2.30
C VAL A 92 13.82 10.63 -2.87
N HIS A 93 14.90 10.46 -2.10
CA HIS A 93 15.96 9.51 -2.39
C HIS A 93 16.33 8.74 -1.13
N GLY A 94 16.66 7.46 -1.24
CA GLY A 94 17.04 6.59 -0.14
C GLY A 94 15.88 5.68 0.30
N ASN A 95 15.74 5.48 1.61
CA ASN A 95 14.74 4.57 2.17
C ASN A 95 13.34 5.18 2.11
N LEU A 96 12.47 4.62 1.25
CA LEU A 96 11.11 5.11 1.03
C LEU A 96 10.22 4.98 2.28
N ASP A 97 10.35 3.87 3.02
CA ASP A 97 9.59 3.68 4.27
C ASP A 97 9.92 4.76 5.31
N TYR A 98 11.20 5.11 5.43
CA TYR A 98 11.62 6.19 6.33
C TYR A 98 11.14 7.56 5.84
N ALA A 99 11.12 7.79 4.52
CA ALA A 99 10.60 9.04 3.96
C ALA A 99 9.14 9.27 4.34
N ILE A 100 8.32 8.25 4.22
CA ILE A 100 6.89 8.29 4.59
C ILE A 100 6.72 8.43 6.10
N ALA A 101 7.49 7.67 6.88
CA ALA A 101 7.42 7.73 8.33
C ALA A 101 7.74 9.12 8.89
N PHE A 102 8.55 9.92 8.18
CA PHE A 102 8.96 11.25 8.63
C PHE A 102 7.78 12.16 8.97
N GLU A 103 6.75 12.19 8.14
CA GLU A 103 5.56 13.03 8.36
C GLU A 103 4.84 12.62 9.65
N GLY A 104 4.64 11.31 9.85
CA GLY A 104 3.95 10.75 11.01
C GLY A 104 4.66 10.96 12.35
N MET A 105 5.95 11.32 12.34
CA MET A 105 6.75 11.56 13.54
C MET A 105 6.52 12.90 14.21
N PHE A 106 5.84 13.84 13.56
CA PHE A 106 5.75 15.22 14.03
C PHE A 106 4.30 15.73 14.05
N ARG A 107 3.91 16.35 15.17
CA ARG A 107 2.66 17.13 15.21
C ARG A 107 2.70 18.22 14.14
N LEU A 108 1.55 18.51 13.56
CA LEU A 108 1.38 19.67 12.68
C LEU A 108 1.46 20.99 13.49
N VAL A 109 1.60 22.10 12.80
CA VAL A 109 1.52 23.42 13.42
C VAL A 109 0.17 23.57 14.14
N GLY A 110 0.19 24.16 15.34
CA GLY A 110 -1.00 24.24 16.21
C GLY A 110 -1.27 22.98 17.04
N GLY A 111 -0.34 22.00 17.07
CA GLY A 111 -0.43 20.79 17.91
C GLY A 111 -1.36 19.70 17.38
N ARG A 112 -1.89 19.86 16.17
CA ARG A 112 -2.75 18.85 15.50
C ARG A 112 -1.96 17.58 15.24
N PRO A 113 -2.64 16.39 15.17
CA PRO A 113 -2.00 15.14 14.77
C PRO A 113 -1.49 15.22 13.32
N PRO A 114 -0.49 14.41 12.94
CA PRO A 114 -0.05 14.29 11.54
C PRO A 114 -1.18 13.74 10.67
N LEU A 115 -1.12 14.01 9.36
CA LEU A 115 -2.13 13.53 8.39
C LEU A 115 -2.05 12.02 8.16
N LEU A 116 -0.88 11.44 8.35
CA LEU A 116 -0.65 10.01 8.27
C LEU A 116 0.17 9.53 9.48
N GLN A 117 0.01 8.26 9.82
CA GLN A 117 0.78 7.58 10.86
C GLN A 117 1.15 6.18 10.41
N ILE A 118 2.32 5.70 10.82
CA ILE A 118 2.72 4.31 10.63
C ILE A 118 2.84 3.68 12.01
N HIS A 119 2.15 2.56 12.19
CA HIS A 119 2.17 1.79 13.42
C HIS A 119 2.56 0.33 13.16
N ASP A 120 3.36 -0.19 14.05
CA ASP A 120 3.65 -1.62 14.12
C ASP A 120 2.62 -2.31 15.02
N ILE A 121 1.63 -2.95 14.41
CA ILE A 121 0.47 -3.53 15.08
C ILE A 121 0.71 -5.01 15.34
N PRO A 122 0.61 -5.48 16.60
CA PRO A 122 0.74 -6.90 16.92
C PRO A 122 -0.55 -7.64 16.56
N VAL A 123 -0.44 -8.65 15.70
CA VAL A 123 -1.53 -9.57 15.34
C VAL A 123 -1.08 -10.99 15.69
N GLY A 124 -1.50 -11.50 16.83
CA GLY A 124 -0.97 -12.73 17.39
C GLY A 124 0.56 -12.66 17.54
N ARG A 125 1.29 -13.55 16.85
CA ARG A 125 2.77 -13.54 16.83
C ARG A 125 3.38 -12.67 15.72
N HIS A 126 2.55 -12.04 14.91
CA HIS A 126 2.98 -11.26 13.77
C HIS A 126 2.95 -9.76 14.09
N ARG A 127 3.94 -9.03 13.61
CA ARG A 127 4.00 -7.57 13.66
C ARG A 127 3.71 -7.04 12.27
N ILE A 128 2.62 -6.29 12.14
CA ILE A 128 2.13 -5.75 10.87
C ILE A 128 2.36 -4.25 10.86
N SER A 129 3.25 -3.80 9.99
CA SER A 129 3.50 -2.38 9.78
C SER A 129 2.40 -1.81 8.90
N THR A 130 1.61 -0.91 9.47
CA THR A 130 0.40 -0.36 8.83
C THR A 130 0.46 1.16 8.80
N LEU A 131 0.29 1.73 7.60
CA LEU A 131 0.03 3.16 7.44
C LEU A 131 -1.46 3.40 7.61
N THR A 132 -1.82 4.44 8.37
CA THR A 132 -3.21 4.91 8.52
C THR A 132 -3.27 6.40 8.20
N MET A 133 -4.26 6.81 7.41
CA MET A 133 -4.50 8.21 7.07
C MET A 133 -5.99 8.49 6.80
N GLY A 134 -6.38 9.75 6.90
CA GLY A 134 -7.77 10.17 6.69
C GLY A 134 -8.69 9.86 7.88
N HIS A 135 -9.98 10.00 7.64
CA HIS A 135 -11.07 9.80 8.62
C HIS A 135 -12.36 9.41 7.89
N GLY A 136 -13.31 8.85 8.62
CA GLY A 136 -14.58 8.37 8.04
C GLY A 136 -14.69 6.84 8.07
N PRO A 137 -15.48 6.24 7.18
CA PRO A 137 -15.58 4.79 7.07
C PRO A 137 -14.24 4.13 6.73
N ASP A 138 -14.04 2.90 7.18
CA ASP A 138 -12.77 2.20 7.01
C ASP A 138 -12.59 1.61 5.61
N VAL A 139 -11.38 1.77 5.08
CA VAL A 139 -10.90 1.13 3.85
C VAL A 139 -9.56 0.44 4.11
N LEU A 140 -9.45 -0.84 3.80
CA LEU A 140 -8.23 -1.62 3.87
C LEU A 140 -7.64 -1.80 2.47
N LEU A 141 -6.40 -1.38 2.23
CA LEU A 141 -5.71 -1.49 0.95
C LEU A 141 -4.62 -2.55 1.00
N LEU A 142 -4.67 -3.55 0.11
CA LEU A 142 -3.78 -4.71 0.09
C LEU A 142 -2.93 -4.75 -1.19
N HIS A 143 -1.60 -4.72 -1.04
CA HIS A 143 -0.66 -4.69 -2.15
C HIS A 143 -0.47 -6.06 -2.83
N GLY A 144 0.07 -6.03 -4.06
CA GLY A 144 0.38 -7.20 -4.85
C GLY A 144 1.63 -7.98 -4.38
N LEU A 145 1.87 -9.12 -5.03
CA LEU A 145 3.05 -9.96 -4.79
C LEU A 145 4.35 -9.18 -5.04
N GLY A 146 5.22 -9.19 -4.06
CA GLY A 146 6.49 -8.47 -4.15
C GLY A 146 6.39 -6.98 -3.90
N GLY A 147 5.19 -6.41 -3.85
CA GLY A 147 4.96 -5.02 -3.54
C GLY A 147 5.06 -4.70 -2.05
N THR A 148 4.81 -3.43 -1.76
CA THR A 148 4.64 -2.89 -0.41
C THR A 148 3.45 -1.93 -0.43
N ARG A 149 3.09 -1.37 0.72
CA ARG A 149 2.10 -0.29 0.83
C ARG A 149 2.35 0.86 -0.15
N ALA A 150 3.61 1.11 -0.54
CA ALA A 150 3.96 2.19 -1.46
C ALA A 150 3.25 2.10 -2.83
N SER A 151 2.93 0.89 -3.30
CA SER A 151 2.21 0.69 -4.56
C SER A 151 0.74 1.12 -4.54
N LEU A 152 0.22 1.53 -3.36
CA LEU A 152 -1.17 1.94 -3.14
C LEU A 152 -1.29 3.38 -2.62
N PHE A 153 -0.18 4.14 -2.62
CA PHE A 153 -0.17 5.48 -2.03
C PHE A 153 -1.08 6.47 -2.74
N GLU A 154 -1.16 6.42 -4.06
CA GLU A 154 -2.05 7.30 -4.83
C GLU A 154 -3.51 7.04 -4.48
N THR A 155 -3.88 5.77 -4.42
CA THR A 155 -5.23 5.37 -3.98
C THR A 155 -5.47 5.73 -2.51
N ALA A 156 -4.48 5.54 -1.64
CA ALA A 156 -4.60 5.90 -0.23
C ALA A 156 -4.80 7.40 -0.03
N ALA A 157 -4.01 8.23 -0.71
CA ALA A 157 -4.12 9.68 -0.63
C ALA A 157 -5.50 10.16 -1.08
N GLU A 158 -5.95 9.71 -2.25
CA GLU A 158 -7.26 10.10 -2.80
C GLU A 158 -8.41 9.67 -1.88
N LEU A 159 -8.45 8.41 -1.48
CA LEU A 159 -9.51 7.90 -0.61
C LEU A 159 -9.51 8.51 0.79
N SER A 160 -8.35 8.96 1.29
CA SER A 160 -8.22 9.55 2.62
C SER A 160 -8.98 10.87 2.81
N HIS A 161 -9.39 11.52 1.75
CA HIS A 161 -10.26 12.69 1.81
C HIS A 161 -11.66 12.38 2.35
N THR A 162 -12.10 11.13 2.25
CA THR A 162 -13.45 10.70 2.65
C THR A 162 -13.44 9.51 3.63
N TYR A 163 -12.40 8.69 3.58
CA TYR A 163 -12.29 7.42 4.29
C TYR A 163 -11.12 7.41 5.26
N ARG A 164 -11.22 6.59 6.32
CA ARG A 164 -10.08 6.19 7.13
C ARG A 164 -9.39 5.01 6.45
N VAL A 165 -8.25 5.28 5.83
CA VAL A 165 -7.53 4.34 4.97
C VAL A 165 -6.41 3.65 5.75
N HIS A 166 -6.36 2.33 5.69
CA HIS A 166 -5.35 1.48 6.29
C HIS A 166 -4.57 0.72 5.21
N VAL A 167 -3.27 0.88 5.17
CA VAL A 167 -2.39 0.27 4.17
C VAL A 167 -1.31 -0.56 4.87
N PRO A 168 -1.59 -1.82 5.22
CA PRO A 168 -0.58 -2.70 5.80
C PRO A 168 0.42 -3.16 4.74
N ASP A 169 1.67 -3.35 5.16
CA ASP A 169 2.54 -4.29 4.48
C ASP A 169 2.11 -5.71 4.86
N LEU A 170 1.78 -6.54 3.89
CA LEU A 170 1.41 -7.94 4.16
C LEU A 170 2.59 -8.70 4.82
N PRO A 171 2.35 -9.65 5.73
CA PRO A 171 3.43 -10.39 6.38
C PRO A 171 4.33 -11.07 5.34
N GLY A 172 5.64 -10.93 5.53
CA GLY A 172 6.65 -11.34 4.55
C GLY A 172 7.13 -10.22 3.62
N PHE A 173 6.42 -9.09 3.56
CA PHE A 173 6.69 -7.97 2.65
C PHE A 173 6.94 -6.66 3.41
N GLY A 174 7.46 -5.66 2.72
CA GLY A 174 7.69 -4.31 3.23
C GLY A 174 8.38 -4.27 4.60
N SER A 175 7.83 -3.53 5.53
CA SER A 175 8.32 -3.38 6.90
C SER A 175 7.67 -4.33 7.91
N SER A 176 6.67 -5.14 7.51
CA SER A 176 6.08 -6.17 8.35
C SER A 176 7.03 -7.33 8.64
N CYS A 177 6.71 -8.16 9.64
CA CYS A 177 7.49 -9.35 9.99
C CYS A 177 7.67 -10.30 8.79
N LYS A 178 8.75 -11.09 8.81
CA LYS A 178 9.15 -12.02 7.74
C LYS A 178 9.11 -13.47 8.22
N PRO A 179 7.92 -14.04 8.49
CA PRO A 179 7.82 -15.43 8.95
C PRO A 179 8.18 -16.40 7.82
N ALA A 180 8.86 -17.50 8.18
CA ALA A 180 9.19 -18.59 7.25
C ALA A 180 8.03 -19.61 7.12
N ILE A 181 6.81 -19.15 7.15
CA ILE A 181 5.58 -19.96 7.06
C ILE A 181 4.47 -19.15 6.37
N GLY A 182 3.43 -19.81 5.91
CA GLY A 182 2.26 -19.16 5.31
C GLY A 182 2.43 -18.86 3.83
N GLY A 183 1.95 -17.69 3.40
CA GLY A 183 2.04 -17.24 2.00
C GLY A 183 0.90 -17.76 1.11
N TYR A 184 -0.20 -18.29 1.66
CA TYR A 184 -1.44 -18.60 0.94
C TYR A 184 -2.55 -17.62 1.34
N ALA A 185 -3.53 -17.45 0.47
CA ALA A 185 -4.53 -16.39 0.60
C ALA A 185 -5.31 -16.44 1.93
N GLY A 186 -5.73 -17.61 2.39
CA GLY A 186 -6.44 -17.78 3.67
C GLY A 186 -5.59 -17.38 4.88
N TRP A 187 -4.29 -17.69 4.86
CA TRP A 187 -3.39 -17.26 5.94
C TRP A 187 -3.23 -15.73 6.01
N PHE A 188 -3.14 -15.07 4.86
CA PHE A 188 -3.14 -13.62 4.82
C PHE A 188 -4.48 -13.05 5.31
N ALA A 189 -5.59 -13.65 4.89
CA ALA A 189 -6.92 -13.21 5.29
C ALA A 189 -7.13 -13.30 6.82
N GLU A 190 -6.71 -14.41 7.45
CA GLU A 190 -6.74 -14.56 8.91
C GLU A 190 -5.97 -13.45 9.64
N ILE A 191 -4.76 -13.11 9.14
CA ILE A 191 -3.95 -12.04 9.74
C ILE A 191 -4.59 -10.67 9.51
N MET A 192 -5.19 -10.43 8.34
CA MET A 192 -5.87 -9.16 8.07
C MET A 192 -7.15 -9.01 8.89
N LEU A 193 -7.91 -10.07 9.16
CA LEU A 193 -9.02 -10.03 10.12
C LEU A 193 -8.52 -9.69 11.53
N GLY A 194 -7.44 -10.32 11.97
CA GLY A 194 -6.82 -9.98 13.25
C GLY A 194 -6.26 -8.54 13.29
N LEU A 195 -5.80 -7.99 12.16
CA LEU A 195 -5.42 -6.59 12.05
C LEU A 195 -6.63 -5.67 12.19
N MET A 196 -7.75 -6.00 11.55
CA MET A 196 -9.01 -5.26 11.69
C MET A 196 -9.48 -5.26 13.15
N ASP A 197 -9.35 -6.37 13.87
CA ASP A 197 -9.70 -6.45 15.30
C ASP A 197 -8.82 -5.53 16.16
N GLN A 198 -7.51 -5.49 15.88
CA GLN A 198 -6.57 -4.61 16.60
C GLN A 198 -6.78 -3.11 16.31
N LEU A 199 -7.32 -2.79 15.14
CA LEU A 199 -7.66 -1.43 14.71
C LEU A 199 -9.10 -1.04 15.07
N GLU A 200 -9.83 -1.93 15.75
CA GLU A 200 -11.25 -1.73 16.10
C GLU A 200 -12.12 -1.46 14.86
N ILE A 201 -11.79 -2.10 13.75
CA ILE A 201 -12.54 -2.01 12.49
C ILE A 201 -13.63 -3.09 12.52
N GLU A 202 -14.88 -2.70 12.68
CA GLU A 202 -16.00 -3.63 12.65
C GLU A 202 -16.27 -4.13 11.23
N ARG A 203 -16.31 -3.21 10.25
CA ARG A 203 -16.60 -3.51 8.84
C ARG A 203 -15.88 -2.51 7.94
N SER A 204 -15.23 -2.98 6.85
CA SER A 204 -14.50 -2.11 5.92
C SER A 204 -14.77 -2.41 4.45
N HIS A 205 -14.54 -1.42 3.59
CA HIS A 205 -14.23 -1.69 2.20
C HIS A 205 -12.83 -2.28 2.10
N VAL A 206 -12.59 -3.20 1.18
CA VAL A 206 -11.26 -3.78 0.97
C VAL A 206 -10.87 -3.62 -0.50
N VAL A 207 -9.75 -2.96 -0.75
CA VAL A 207 -9.17 -2.87 -2.10
C VAL A 207 -7.93 -3.74 -2.14
N GLY A 208 -7.77 -4.52 -3.20
CA GLY A 208 -6.58 -5.33 -3.36
C GLY A 208 -6.10 -5.40 -4.80
N ASN A 209 -4.79 -5.17 -5.00
CA ASN A 209 -4.15 -5.38 -6.30
C ASN A 209 -3.53 -6.78 -6.37
N SER A 210 -3.75 -7.48 -7.48
CA SER A 210 -3.08 -8.76 -7.77
C SER A 210 -3.23 -9.80 -6.65
N MET A 211 -2.14 -10.18 -5.96
CA MET A 211 -2.17 -11.02 -4.76
C MET A 211 -3.06 -10.41 -3.66
N GLY A 212 -2.99 -9.10 -3.43
CA GLY A 212 -3.86 -8.40 -2.48
C GLY A 212 -5.33 -8.55 -2.83
N GLY A 213 -5.68 -8.53 -4.13
CA GLY A 213 -7.02 -8.82 -4.62
C GLY A 213 -7.45 -10.26 -4.33
N ARG A 214 -6.53 -11.22 -4.44
CA ARG A 214 -6.81 -12.61 -4.06
C ARG A 214 -7.05 -12.76 -2.55
N VAL A 215 -6.29 -12.01 -1.73
CA VAL A 215 -6.49 -11.97 -0.27
C VAL A 215 -7.82 -11.30 0.07
N ALA A 216 -8.19 -10.21 -0.61
CA ALA A 216 -9.48 -9.54 -0.45
C ALA A 216 -10.67 -10.46 -0.76
N ILE A 217 -10.58 -11.26 -1.83
CA ILE A 217 -11.58 -12.30 -2.13
C ILE A 217 -11.67 -13.31 -0.98
N GLU A 218 -10.56 -13.75 -0.43
CA GLU A 218 -10.54 -14.70 0.68
C GLU A 218 -11.14 -14.12 1.96
N LEU A 219 -10.92 -12.82 2.24
CA LEU A 219 -11.60 -12.10 3.32
C LEU A 219 -13.11 -12.13 3.16
N GLY A 220 -13.60 -11.79 1.95
CA GLY A 220 -15.04 -11.82 1.65
C GLY A 220 -15.67 -13.20 1.73
N LEU A 221 -14.89 -14.27 1.46
CA LEU A 221 -15.35 -15.65 1.58
C LEU A 221 -15.33 -16.18 3.04
N THR A 222 -14.43 -15.64 3.87
CA THR A 222 -14.20 -16.13 5.24
C THR A 222 -15.06 -15.39 6.27
N ALA A 223 -15.23 -14.08 6.09
CA ALA A 223 -15.94 -13.21 7.01
C ALA A 223 -16.74 -12.14 6.23
N PRO A 224 -17.78 -12.55 5.46
CA PRO A 224 -18.52 -11.62 4.60
C PRO A 224 -19.15 -10.47 5.38
N GLU A 225 -19.57 -10.68 6.62
CA GLU A 225 -20.14 -9.67 7.52
C GLU A 225 -19.15 -8.55 7.88
N ARG A 226 -17.84 -8.82 7.83
CA ARG A 226 -16.76 -7.86 8.11
C ARG A 226 -16.40 -7.01 6.89
N ILE A 227 -16.87 -7.39 5.69
CA ILE A 227 -16.52 -6.76 4.43
C ILE A 227 -17.70 -6.00 3.86
N ARG A 228 -17.53 -4.69 3.69
CA ARG A 228 -18.57 -3.82 3.12
C ARG A 228 -18.65 -3.98 1.60
N SER A 229 -17.50 -3.94 0.95
CA SER A 229 -17.36 -4.24 -0.49
C SER A 229 -15.90 -4.53 -0.86
N LEU A 230 -15.69 -5.05 -2.06
CA LEU A 230 -14.39 -5.43 -2.60
C LEU A 230 -14.07 -4.66 -3.88
N GLY A 231 -12.99 -3.87 -3.87
CA GLY A 231 -12.36 -3.28 -5.06
C GLY A 231 -11.17 -4.14 -5.50
N LEU A 232 -11.29 -4.86 -6.61
CA LEU A 232 -10.35 -5.90 -7.02
C LEU A 232 -9.58 -5.47 -8.28
N LEU A 233 -8.37 -4.97 -8.07
CA LEU A 233 -7.51 -4.41 -9.13
C LEU A 233 -6.62 -5.51 -9.72
N CYS A 234 -6.88 -5.93 -10.94
CA CYS A 234 -6.18 -7.03 -11.62
C CYS A 234 -5.94 -8.23 -10.69
N PRO A 235 -6.98 -8.75 -9.99
CA PRO A 235 -6.81 -9.72 -8.91
C PRO A 235 -6.21 -11.03 -9.43
N ALA A 236 -5.31 -11.64 -8.63
CA ALA A 236 -4.73 -12.94 -8.95
C ALA A 236 -5.76 -14.05 -8.79
N VAL A 237 -6.60 -14.25 -9.80
CA VAL A 237 -7.54 -15.38 -9.89
C VAL A 237 -6.83 -16.65 -10.31
N ALA A 238 -7.41 -17.82 -10.04
CA ALA A 238 -6.77 -19.09 -10.35
C ALA A 238 -6.59 -19.31 -11.86
N TRP A 239 -5.41 -19.75 -12.23
CA TRP A 239 -5.00 -19.93 -13.63
C TRP A 239 -5.66 -21.15 -14.26
N LEU A 240 -6.33 -20.97 -15.40
CA LEU A 240 -7.03 -22.01 -16.11
C LEU A 240 -6.12 -22.92 -16.92
N LYS A 241 -5.12 -22.32 -17.57
CA LYS A 241 -4.09 -23.05 -18.30
C LYS A 241 -2.81 -22.99 -17.49
N ARG A 242 -2.40 -24.11 -16.96
CA ARG A 242 -1.11 -24.27 -16.29
C ARG A 242 0.05 -24.20 -17.32
N GLY A 243 0.04 -23.14 -18.13
CA GLY A 243 1.08 -22.87 -19.12
C GLY A 243 2.39 -22.41 -18.52
N LEU A 244 2.45 -22.25 -17.21
CA LEU A 244 3.69 -21.93 -16.56
C LEU A 244 4.57 -23.15 -16.43
N HIS A 245 5.80 -22.87 -16.65
CA HIS A 245 6.90 -23.81 -16.60
C HIS A 245 6.78 -24.77 -15.40
N PRO A 246 7.11 -26.05 -15.59
CA PRO A 246 7.30 -27.03 -14.50
C PRO A 246 8.18 -26.49 -13.37
N ILE A 247 9.01 -25.49 -13.67
CA ILE A 247 9.91 -24.81 -12.74
C ILE A 247 9.19 -24.25 -11.50
N VAL A 248 7.94 -23.72 -11.63
CA VAL A 248 7.20 -23.19 -10.46
C VAL A 248 6.84 -24.33 -9.49
N ARG A 249 6.60 -25.53 -9.97
CA ARG A 249 6.38 -26.71 -9.13
C ARG A 249 7.65 -27.13 -8.38
N LEU A 250 8.82 -26.88 -8.98
CA LEU A 250 10.13 -27.16 -8.41
C LEU A 250 10.65 -26.01 -7.55
N LEU A 251 10.05 -24.82 -7.65
CA LEU A 251 10.44 -23.63 -6.90
C LEU A 251 10.03 -23.83 -5.43
N ARG A 252 10.96 -24.31 -4.62
CA ARG A 252 10.76 -24.47 -3.19
C ARG A 252 11.00 -23.13 -2.50
N PRO A 253 10.10 -22.66 -1.61
CA PRO A 253 10.28 -21.43 -0.86
C PRO A 253 11.59 -21.39 -0.06
N GLU A 254 12.07 -22.55 0.38
CA GLU A 254 13.33 -22.72 1.11
C GLU A 254 14.55 -22.23 0.33
N PHE A 255 14.49 -22.20 -1.00
CA PHE A 255 15.56 -21.59 -1.82
C PHE A 255 15.72 -20.10 -1.55
N GLY A 256 14.66 -19.41 -1.10
CA GLY A 256 14.72 -18.03 -0.65
C GLY A 256 15.61 -17.82 0.59
N LEU A 257 15.81 -18.86 1.40
CA LEU A 257 16.67 -18.81 2.58
C LEU A 257 18.15 -18.88 2.23
N LEU A 258 18.49 -19.38 1.03
CA LEU A 258 19.88 -19.44 0.57
C LEU A 258 20.41 -18.04 0.25
N PRO A 259 21.69 -17.77 0.55
CA PRO A 259 22.31 -16.50 0.16
C PRO A 259 22.38 -16.38 -1.36
N HIS A 260 21.64 -15.46 -1.92
CA HIS A 260 21.76 -15.07 -3.33
C HIS A 260 21.36 -13.61 -3.50
N ALA A 261 21.99 -12.93 -4.43
CA ALA A 261 21.66 -11.56 -4.78
C ALA A 261 20.63 -11.54 -5.93
N ILE A 262 19.55 -10.81 -5.72
CA ILE A 262 18.62 -10.50 -6.82
C ILE A 262 19.24 -9.32 -7.59
N ARG A 263 19.51 -9.53 -8.87
CA ARG A 263 20.11 -8.48 -9.72
C ARG A 263 19.11 -7.35 -9.95
N ARG A 264 19.56 -6.09 -9.79
CA ARG A 264 18.74 -4.90 -10.03
C ARG A 264 18.07 -4.90 -11.41
N SER A 265 18.80 -5.31 -12.44
CA SER A 265 18.26 -5.40 -13.81
C SER A 265 17.09 -6.39 -13.93
N MET A 266 17.11 -7.48 -13.18
CA MET A 266 16.01 -8.44 -13.15
C MET A 266 14.78 -7.85 -12.45
N VAL A 267 14.98 -7.13 -11.35
CA VAL A 267 13.89 -6.42 -10.66
C VAL A 267 13.28 -5.36 -11.57
N ALA A 268 14.11 -4.53 -12.19
CA ALA A 268 13.67 -3.50 -13.13
C ALA A 268 12.89 -4.10 -14.31
N SER A 269 13.38 -5.20 -14.88
CA SER A 269 12.68 -5.89 -15.97
C SER A 269 11.29 -6.40 -15.54
N GLN A 270 11.15 -6.97 -14.33
CA GLN A 270 9.84 -7.42 -13.83
C GLN A 270 8.93 -6.24 -13.48
N PHE A 271 9.47 -5.16 -12.91
CA PHE A 271 8.74 -3.93 -12.64
C PHE A 271 8.13 -3.37 -13.93
N TRP A 272 8.92 -3.18 -14.97
CA TRP A 272 8.45 -2.62 -16.24
C TRP A 272 7.47 -3.52 -17.00
N ARG A 273 7.41 -4.80 -16.69
CA ARG A 273 6.39 -5.71 -17.27
C ARG A 273 4.99 -5.49 -16.70
N MET A 274 4.86 -4.78 -15.58
CA MET A 274 3.56 -4.48 -14.99
C MET A 274 2.84 -3.33 -15.71
N PHE A 275 3.57 -2.53 -16.48
CA PHE A 275 3.06 -1.35 -17.17
C PHE A 275 2.83 -1.63 -18.66
N HIS A 276 1.75 -1.10 -19.19
CA HIS A 276 1.54 -1.00 -20.63
C HIS A 276 2.35 0.17 -21.20
N ASP A 277 2.17 1.36 -20.63
CA ASP A 277 2.87 2.59 -21.01
C ASP A 277 3.91 2.96 -19.94
N ARG A 278 5.19 2.81 -20.32
CA ARG A 278 6.31 3.11 -19.42
C ARG A 278 6.57 4.61 -19.26
N ASP A 279 6.12 5.41 -20.22
CA ASP A 279 6.39 6.85 -20.24
C ASP A 279 5.52 7.60 -19.22
N LEU A 280 4.47 6.95 -18.70
CA LEU A 280 3.66 7.49 -17.60
C LEU A 280 4.39 7.52 -16.25
N MET A 281 5.38 6.65 -16.07
CA MET A 281 6.14 6.56 -14.83
C MET A 281 7.42 7.41 -14.93
N ASP A 282 7.60 8.32 -13.96
CA ASP A 282 8.84 9.05 -13.81
C ASP A 282 10.02 8.07 -13.59
N PRO A 283 11.08 8.10 -14.43
CA PRO A 283 12.22 7.20 -14.28
C PRO A 283 12.88 7.25 -12.89
N ALA A 284 12.92 8.43 -12.24
CA ALA A 284 13.48 8.55 -10.89
C ALA A 284 12.62 7.85 -9.83
N VAL A 285 11.29 7.86 -10.01
CA VAL A 285 10.36 7.12 -9.15
C VAL A 285 10.50 5.62 -9.39
N ALA A 286 10.60 5.19 -10.65
CA ALA A 286 10.84 3.79 -11.00
C ALA A 286 12.15 3.27 -10.38
N ASP A 287 13.22 4.05 -10.47
CA ASP A 287 14.51 3.71 -9.86
C ASP A 287 14.41 3.60 -8.33
N LEU A 288 13.71 4.52 -7.68
CA LEU A 288 13.46 4.47 -6.24
C LEU A 288 12.72 3.20 -5.82
N VAL A 289 11.66 2.80 -6.57
CA VAL A 289 10.88 1.58 -6.29
C VAL A 289 11.72 0.32 -6.53
N VAL A 290 12.53 0.29 -7.58
CA VAL A 290 13.44 -0.84 -7.89
C VAL A 290 14.50 -1.00 -6.80
N ASP A 291 15.07 0.10 -6.33
CA ASP A 291 16.08 0.09 -5.26
C ASP A 291 15.47 -0.34 -3.92
N GLU A 292 14.25 0.11 -3.62
CA GLU A 292 13.50 -0.31 -2.44
C GLU A 292 13.19 -1.82 -2.47
N PHE A 293 12.72 -2.34 -3.61
CA PHE A 293 12.52 -3.76 -3.80
C PHE A 293 13.82 -4.55 -3.55
N GLN A 294 14.93 -4.10 -4.11
CA GLN A 294 16.24 -4.71 -3.86
C GLN A 294 16.58 -4.74 -2.37
N ARG A 295 16.39 -3.62 -1.69
CA ARG A 295 16.65 -3.48 -0.25
C ARG A 295 15.86 -4.50 0.58
N ILE A 296 14.57 -4.66 0.29
CA ILE A 296 13.70 -5.59 1.01
C ILE A 296 14.13 -7.04 0.77
N TYR A 297 14.38 -7.41 -0.48
CA TYR A 297 14.70 -8.80 -0.85
C TYR A 297 16.16 -9.20 -0.64
N HIS A 298 16.98 -8.35 -0.02
CA HIS A 298 18.24 -8.81 0.56
C HIS A 298 18.03 -9.75 1.74
N THR A 299 16.90 -9.69 2.44
CA THR A 299 16.63 -10.58 3.59
C THR A 299 16.10 -11.95 3.13
N ALA A 300 16.60 -13.00 3.81
CA ALA A 300 16.18 -14.39 3.52
C ALA A 300 14.68 -14.59 3.72
N GLY A 301 14.10 -14.01 4.79
CA GLY A 301 12.68 -14.13 5.08
C GLY A 301 11.79 -13.49 4.01
N ALA A 302 12.18 -12.32 3.46
CA ALA A 302 11.42 -11.70 2.36
C ALA A 302 11.48 -12.53 1.07
N ARG A 303 12.64 -13.08 0.73
CA ARG A 303 12.76 -14.01 -0.41
C ARG A 303 11.93 -15.27 -0.23
N TYR A 304 11.94 -15.85 0.98
CA TYR A 304 11.08 -16.99 1.30
C TYR A 304 9.60 -16.65 1.07
N ALA A 305 9.13 -15.53 1.64
CA ALA A 305 7.75 -15.09 1.52
C ALA A 305 7.32 -14.85 0.06
N LEU A 306 8.20 -14.21 -0.74
CA LEU A 306 7.97 -14.01 -2.18
C LEU A 306 7.76 -15.34 -2.91
N LEU A 307 8.66 -16.30 -2.72
CA LEU A 307 8.62 -17.60 -3.39
C LEU A 307 7.42 -18.45 -2.92
N ALA A 308 7.13 -18.42 -1.60
CA ALA A 308 6.01 -19.14 -1.01
C ALA A 308 4.67 -18.61 -1.57
N SER A 309 4.48 -17.28 -1.56
CA SER A 309 3.26 -16.65 -2.04
C SER A 309 3.08 -16.84 -3.55
N ALA A 310 4.13 -16.62 -4.34
CA ALA A 310 4.10 -16.87 -5.78
C ALA A 310 3.70 -18.32 -6.10
N ARG A 311 4.30 -19.28 -5.41
CA ARG A 311 4.01 -20.69 -5.60
C ARG A 311 2.57 -21.04 -5.22
N ASN A 312 2.09 -20.54 -4.09
CA ASN A 312 0.75 -20.85 -3.59
C ASN A 312 -0.36 -20.27 -4.48
N ILE A 313 -0.24 -19.02 -4.89
CA ILE A 313 -1.16 -18.40 -5.87
C ILE A 313 -1.19 -19.22 -7.16
N TYR A 314 -0.03 -19.58 -7.62
CA TYR A 314 0.14 -20.24 -8.90
C TYR A 314 -0.37 -21.68 -8.94
N LEU A 315 -0.22 -22.42 -7.83
CA LEU A 315 -0.63 -23.81 -7.72
C LEU A 315 -2.08 -23.97 -7.25
N GLU A 316 -2.78 -22.87 -6.94
CA GLU A 316 -4.18 -22.95 -6.55
C GLU A 316 -5.03 -23.63 -7.64
N PRO A 317 -5.80 -24.69 -7.31
CA PRO A 317 -6.60 -25.38 -8.31
C PRO A 317 -7.77 -24.49 -8.75
N PRO A 318 -7.96 -24.26 -10.07
CA PRO A 318 -9.08 -23.45 -10.56
C PRO A 318 -10.44 -24.16 -10.37
N PHE A 319 -10.48 -25.49 -10.52
CA PHE A 319 -11.70 -26.30 -10.51
C PHE A 319 -11.63 -27.47 -9.51
N GLY A 320 -12.75 -28.17 -9.30
CA GLY A 320 -12.91 -29.27 -8.36
C GLY A 320 -13.65 -28.83 -7.09
N ARG A 321 -13.84 -29.75 -6.13
CA ARG A 321 -14.60 -29.47 -4.89
C ARG A 321 -14.06 -28.29 -4.08
N ARG A 322 -12.75 -28.07 -4.11
CA ARG A 322 -12.03 -26.99 -3.42
C ARG A 322 -11.41 -25.99 -4.42
N GLY A 323 -11.89 -25.98 -5.67
CA GLY A 323 -11.37 -25.10 -6.71
C GLY A 323 -11.77 -23.66 -6.47
N PHE A 324 -10.90 -22.74 -6.86
CA PHE A 324 -11.08 -21.30 -6.67
C PHE A 324 -12.43 -20.80 -7.21
N TYR A 325 -12.76 -21.10 -8.47
CA TYR A 325 -13.96 -20.55 -9.10
C TYR A 325 -15.25 -21.05 -8.46
N ARG A 326 -15.27 -22.30 -7.94
CA ARG A 326 -16.43 -22.78 -7.19
C ARG A 326 -16.64 -21.99 -5.88
N ARG A 327 -15.55 -21.72 -5.17
CA ARG A 327 -15.57 -20.92 -3.94
C ARG A 327 -15.94 -19.45 -4.23
N LEU A 328 -15.48 -18.92 -5.38
CA LEU A 328 -15.80 -17.57 -5.81
C LEU A 328 -17.31 -17.36 -5.97
N ALA A 329 -18.06 -18.41 -6.35
CA ALA A 329 -19.52 -18.34 -6.46
C ALA A 329 -20.23 -18.08 -5.11
N ASP A 330 -19.56 -18.37 -4.00
CA ASP A 330 -20.07 -18.16 -2.63
C ASP A 330 -19.69 -16.77 -2.07
N LEU A 331 -19.12 -15.87 -2.91
CA LEU A 331 -18.74 -14.52 -2.47
C LEU A 331 -19.98 -13.63 -2.35
N GLU A 332 -20.29 -13.23 -1.12
CA GLU A 332 -21.49 -12.43 -0.79
C GLU A 332 -21.26 -10.90 -0.91
N PRO A 333 -20.12 -10.33 -0.44
CA PRO A 333 -19.93 -8.88 -0.49
C PRO A 333 -19.97 -8.34 -1.93
N PRO A 334 -20.59 -7.16 -2.16
CA PRO A 334 -20.52 -6.48 -3.45
C PRO A 334 -19.06 -6.37 -3.93
N ALA A 335 -18.80 -6.69 -5.20
CA ALA A 335 -17.46 -6.74 -5.75
C ALA A 335 -17.36 -6.03 -7.10
N LEU A 336 -16.35 -5.15 -7.21
CA LEU A 336 -15.94 -4.50 -8.45
C LEU A 336 -14.58 -5.09 -8.88
N PHE A 337 -14.53 -5.74 -10.04
CA PHE A 337 -13.30 -6.20 -10.68
C PHE A 337 -12.84 -5.18 -11.71
N VAL A 338 -11.64 -4.68 -11.55
CA VAL A 338 -10.99 -3.77 -12.50
C VAL A 338 -9.85 -4.51 -13.20
N TRP A 339 -9.89 -4.55 -14.53
CA TRP A 339 -8.90 -5.24 -15.38
C TRP A 339 -8.13 -4.22 -16.22
N GLY A 340 -6.84 -4.45 -16.45
CA GLY A 340 -6.07 -3.73 -17.46
C GLY A 340 -6.14 -4.45 -18.80
N SER A 341 -6.48 -3.75 -19.89
CA SER A 341 -6.63 -4.35 -21.23
C SER A 341 -5.32 -4.97 -21.76
N HIS A 342 -4.16 -4.48 -21.29
CA HIS A 342 -2.82 -4.93 -21.66
C HIS A 342 -2.09 -5.63 -20.52
N ASP A 343 -2.81 -6.11 -19.51
CA ASP A 343 -2.20 -6.86 -18.40
C ASP A 343 -1.63 -8.19 -18.90
N CYS A 344 -0.28 -8.31 -18.91
CA CYS A 344 0.41 -9.52 -19.31
C CYS A 344 0.62 -10.53 -18.17
N LEU A 345 0.31 -10.15 -16.92
CA LEU A 345 0.42 -11.01 -15.74
C LEU A 345 -0.90 -11.70 -15.41
N VAL A 346 -1.99 -10.94 -15.40
CA VAL A 346 -3.36 -11.43 -15.19
C VAL A 346 -4.25 -10.90 -16.33
N PRO A 347 -4.24 -11.56 -17.48
CA PRO A 347 -4.96 -11.09 -18.67
C PRO A 347 -6.44 -10.82 -18.42
N ALA A 348 -6.97 -9.72 -18.96
CA ALA A 348 -8.37 -9.32 -18.84
C ALA A 348 -9.37 -10.40 -19.34
N ALA A 349 -8.91 -11.35 -20.16
CA ALA A 349 -9.69 -12.54 -20.56
C ALA A 349 -10.22 -13.37 -19.39
N PHE A 350 -9.59 -13.28 -18.19
CA PHE A 350 -10.09 -13.94 -16.99
C PHE A 350 -11.44 -13.38 -16.53
N SER A 351 -11.80 -12.18 -16.92
CA SER A 351 -13.12 -11.56 -16.65
C SER A 351 -14.29 -12.46 -17.07
N SER A 352 -14.14 -13.20 -18.18
CA SER A 352 -15.15 -14.14 -18.66
C SER A 352 -15.41 -15.31 -17.68
N HIS A 353 -14.37 -15.77 -17.00
CA HIS A 353 -14.49 -16.81 -15.98
C HIS A 353 -15.11 -16.28 -14.70
N VAL A 354 -14.72 -15.08 -14.27
CA VAL A 354 -15.35 -14.41 -13.14
C VAL A 354 -16.83 -14.19 -13.41
N ARG A 355 -17.20 -13.69 -14.58
CA ARG A 355 -18.61 -13.48 -14.98
C ARG A 355 -19.44 -14.76 -14.96
N LYS A 356 -18.83 -15.89 -15.30
CA LYS A 356 -19.50 -17.19 -15.27
C LYS A 356 -19.84 -17.64 -13.85
N TRP A 357 -18.96 -17.41 -12.89
CA TRP A 357 -19.09 -17.93 -11.53
C TRP A 357 -19.65 -16.90 -10.54
N LEU A 358 -19.50 -15.60 -10.84
CA LEU A 358 -19.98 -14.48 -10.04
C LEU A 358 -20.67 -13.45 -10.97
N PRO A 359 -21.85 -13.78 -11.54
CA PRO A 359 -22.49 -12.97 -12.57
C PRO A 359 -22.95 -11.59 -12.10
N HIS A 360 -23.14 -11.42 -10.81
CA HIS A 360 -23.59 -10.16 -10.20
C HIS A 360 -22.42 -9.20 -9.85
N ALA A 361 -21.17 -9.64 -9.96
CA ALA A 361 -20.04 -8.76 -9.74
C ALA A 361 -19.90 -7.73 -10.88
N GLU A 362 -19.64 -6.49 -10.50
CA GLU A 362 -19.30 -5.45 -11.46
C GLU A 362 -17.92 -5.69 -12.06
N GLN A 363 -17.75 -5.47 -13.35
CA GLN A 363 -16.47 -5.65 -14.01
C GLN A 363 -16.23 -4.52 -14.99
N VAL A 364 -15.06 -3.87 -14.86
CA VAL A 364 -14.59 -2.78 -15.72
C VAL A 364 -13.22 -3.15 -16.28
N THR A 365 -12.99 -2.84 -17.55
CA THR A 365 -11.66 -2.93 -18.14
C THR A 365 -11.18 -1.52 -18.45
N ILE A 366 -10.01 -1.16 -17.92
CA ILE A 366 -9.34 0.11 -18.23
C ILE A 366 -8.49 -0.12 -19.47
N GLU A 367 -8.73 0.68 -20.49
CA GLU A 367 -7.98 0.57 -21.75
C GLU A 367 -6.56 1.14 -21.60
N GLU A 368 -5.65 0.65 -22.46
CA GLU A 368 -4.24 1.05 -22.45
C GLU A 368 -3.62 1.00 -21.04
N CYS A 369 -3.92 -0.05 -20.28
CA CYS A 369 -3.51 -0.23 -18.90
C CYS A 369 -2.95 -1.64 -18.68
N GLY A 370 -1.87 -1.72 -17.94
CA GLY A 370 -1.23 -2.97 -17.53
C GLY A 370 -1.77 -3.55 -16.23
N HIS A 371 -0.87 -4.11 -15.41
CA HIS A 371 -1.19 -4.87 -14.20
C HIS A 371 -1.44 -4.02 -12.95
N VAL A 372 -1.06 -2.76 -12.97
CA VAL A 372 -1.11 -1.87 -11.80
C VAL A 372 -1.94 -0.61 -12.09
N PRO A 373 -3.27 -0.77 -12.32
CA PRO A 373 -4.13 0.34 -12.71
C PRO A 373 -4.10 1.49 -11.71
N GLN A 374 -3.94 1.22 -10.43
CA GLN A 374 -3.81 2.24 -9.37
C GLN A 374 -2.54 3.10 -9.48
N VAL A 375 -1.57 2.70 -10.31
CA VAL A 375 -0.32 3.43 -10.55
C VAL A 375 -0.28 3.98 -11.98
N GLU A 376 -0.80 3.23 -12.94
CA GLU A 376 -0.73 3.58 -14.37
C GLU A 376 -1.90 4.48 -14.81
N ARG A 377 -3.08 4.29 -14.21
CA ARG A 377 -4.31 5.06 -14.45
C ARG A 377 -4.98 5.45 -13.12
N PRO A 378 -4.28 6.18 -12.24
CA PRO A 378 -4.73 6.40 -10.86
C PRO A 378 -6.06 7.16 -10.79
N GLU A 379 -6.25 8.21 -11.60
CA GLU A 379 -7.47 9.04 -11.58
C GLU A 379 -8.70 8.20 -11.95
N GLU A 380 -8.62 7.41 -13.02
CA GLU A 380 -9.72 6.54 -13.45
C GLU A 380 -9.99 5.44 -12.43
N THR A 381 -8.93 4.79 -11.92
CA THR A 381 -9.03 3.73 -10.92
C THR A 381 -9.67 4.23 -9.63
N ASN A 382 -9.23 5.38 -9.13
CA ASN A 382 -9.73 5.96 -7.89
C ASN A 382 -11.18 6.45 -8.03
N ALA A 383 -11.54 7.03 -9.19
CA ALA A 383 -12.92 7.42 -9.48
C ALA A 383 -13.86 6.21 -9.49
N LEU A 384 -13.47 5.10 -10.13
CA LEU A 384 -14.24 3.85 -10.13
C LEU A 384 -14.47 3.31 -8.71
N LEU A 385 -13.42 3.30 -7.88
CA LEU A 385 -13.52 2.85 -6.49
C LEU A 385 -14.43 3.75 -5.66
N ALA A 386 -14.24 5.07 -5.72
CA ALA A 386 -15.03 6.04 -4.94
C ALA A 386 -16.52 5.99 -5.33
N GLU A 387 -16.82 5.88 -6.61
CA GLU A 387 -18.19 5.77 -7.10
C GLU A 387 -18.83 4.44 -6.66
N PHE A 388 -18.09 3.34 -6.75
CA PHE A 388 -18.56 2.03 -6.30
C PHE A 388 -18.86 2.03 -4.80
N PHE A 389 -17.98 2.57 -3.96
CA PHE A 389 -18.19 2.66 -2.52
C PHE A 389 -19.42 3.47 -2.16
N LYS A 390 -19.60 4.65 -2.80
CA LYS A 390 -20.79 5.48 -2.61
C LYS A 390 -22.09 4.73 -2.92
N ARG A 391 -22.13 3.93 -4.01
CA ARG A 391 -23.32 3.13 -4.36
C ARG A 391 -23.63 2.09 -3.30
N VAL A 392 -22.60 1.38 -2.80
CA VAL A 392 -22.77 0.37 -1.75
C VAL A 392 -23.27 1.00 -0.46
N GLU A 393 -22.67 2.11 -0.01
CA GLU A 393 -23.07 2.82 1.20
C GLU A 393 -24.52 3.35 1.11
N SER A 394 -24.92 3.85 -0.05
CA SER A 394 -26.30 4.31 -0.28
C SER A 394 -27.31 3.16 -0.20
N SER A 395 -26.93 1.97 -0.68
CA SER A 395 -27.76 0.76 -0.59
C SER A 395 -27.86 0.26 0.84
N ASP A 396 -26.75 0.23 1.60
CA ASP A 396 -26.74 -0.12 3.03
C ASP A 396 -27.65 0.82 3.84
N ALA A 397 -27.56 2.14 3.61
CA ALA A 397 -28.40 3.14 4.28
C ALA A 397 -29.90 2.99 3.92
N SER A 398 -30.24 2.56 2.71
CA SER A 398 -31.61 2.36 2.29
C SER A 398 -32.23 1.09 2.90
N SER A 399 -31.44 0.08 3.15
CA SER A 399 -31.85 -1.21 3.76
C SER A 399 -31.93 -1.17 5.29
N ALA A 400 -31.34 -0.14 5.95
CA ALA A 400 -31.41 0.02 7.38
C ALA A 400 -32.85 0.30 7.87
N PRO A 401 -33.30 -0.30 8.99
CA PRO A 401 -34.62 -0.07 9.54
C PRO A 401 -34.88 1.41 9.84
N ALA A 402 -36.10 1.87 9.59
CA ALA A 402 -36.49 3.29 9.66
C ALA A 402 -36.23 3.96 11.06
N TRP A 403 -36.06 3.19 12.13
CA TRP A 403 -35.76 3.69 13.47
C TRP A 403 -34.28 4.09 13.65
N THR A 404 -33.33 3.50 12.90
CA THR A 404 -31.90 3.87 12.94
C THR A 404 -31.63 5.22 12.28
N ARG A 405 -32.47 5.66 11.34
CA ARG A 405 -32.31 6.91 10.59
C ARG A 405 -32.58 8.19 11.40
N ARG A 406 -33.08 8.07 12.66
CA ARG A 406 -33.42 9.23 13.50
C ARG A 406 -32.33 9.63 14.51
N VAL A 407 -31.25 8.87 14.64
CA VAL A 407 -30.21 9.13 15.66
C VAL A 407 -29.13 10.07 15.14
N ASP A 408 -28.89 10.12 13.81
CA ASP A 408 -27.83 10.96 13.20
C ASP A 408 -28.28 12.39 12.85
N ALA A 409 -29.48 12.79 13.23
CA ALA A 409 -30.06 14.11 12.95
C ALA A 409 -30.31 14.97 14.22
N ALA A 410 -29.61 14.67 15.33
CA ALA A 410 -29.74 15.43 16.59
C ALA A 410 -28.40 16.00 17.07
#